data_b7cd7a272f911227d8d67baafd89f2eb
#
_entry.id   b7cd7a272f911227d8d67baafd89f2eb
#
_cell.length_a   1.000
_cell.length_b   1.000
_cell.length_c   1.000
_cell.angle_alpha   90.00
_cell.angle_beta   90.00
_cell.angle_gamma   90.00
#
_symmetry.space_group_name_H-M   'P 1'
#
loop_
_entity.id
_entity.type
_entity.pdbx_description
1 polymer ?
#
loop_
_entity_poly.entity_id
_entity_poly.type
_entity_poly.pdbx_seq_one_letter_code
_entity_poly.pdbx_strand_id
1 'polypeptide(L)'
;MKVLILNPIIFTADNNVIPKVKSIKDTMIYNMCLGFKQLGHDVTLAAAEEYAPAEKEAYDFEILFFKSKCKKLFQPAMLPFSPELWPYIKENEKSFDLLISSETFSFQSLFAARICPEKTVIWQELTDHQNKFHRIPSKIWHNVIVRLFMQRIAAVAPRSRPAYKFISKYMPQTVKQIVDHGINVDKFTHSVKKERQIISSSQLIHRKNIDGIIRIFQQFHEMEAYEDIKLLIAGRGEEEANLKKLVTKLKLTKSVRFLGFLP
;
A
#
# COMPACT_ATOMS: atom_id res chain seq x y z
N MET A 1 -12.10 14.11 -17.29
CA MET A 1 -10.81 14.69 -16.84
C MET A 1 -9.69 13.73 -17.20
N LYS A 2 -8.50 14.28 -17.44
CA LYS A 2 -7.25 13.49 -17.54
C LYS A 2 -6.57 13.47 -16.18
N VAL A 3 -6.38 12.26 -15.62
CA VAL A 3 -5.85 12.05 -14.27
C VAL A 3 -4.52 11.34 -14.34
N LEU A 4 -3.48 11.93 -13.77
CA LEU A 4 -2.18 11.27 -13.58
C LEU A 4 -2.08 10.76 -12.15
N ILE A 5 -1.96 9.45 -11.99
CA ILE A 5 -1.78 8.80 -10.69
C ILE A 5 -0.30 8.46 -10.50
N LEU A 6 0.33 9.10 -9.53
CA LEU A 6 1.73 8.93 -9.17
C LEU A 6 1.85 7.96 -7.99
N ASN A 7 1.94 6.67 -8.28
CA ASN A 7 2.07 5.65 -7.25
C ASN A 7 3.26 4.73 -7.56
N PRO A 8 4.46 5.08 -7.07
CA PRO A 8 5.68 4.37 -7.44
C PRO A 8 5.74 2.95 -6.91
N ILE A 9 5.05 2.65 -5.82
CA ILE A 9 5.04 1.36 -5.11
C ILE A 9 3.68 0.70 -5.34
N ILE A 10 3.60 -0.24 -6.26
CA ILE A 10 2.32 -0.86 -6.65
C ILE A 10 1.84 -1.89 -5.62
N PHE A 11 2.78 -2.60 -4.99
CA PHE A 11 2.49 -3.62 -3.97
C PHE A 11 3.61 -3.69 -2.93
N THR A 12 3.32 -4.29 -1.79
CA THR A 12 4.28 -4.37 -0.67
C THR A 12 5.43 -5.31 -1.02
N ALA A 13 6.67 -4.84 -0.85
CA ALA A 13 7.86 -5.66 -0.94
C ALA A 13 7.99 -6.59 0.28
N ASP A 14 8.62 -7.75 0.09
CA ASP A 14 8.95 -8.69 1.16
C ASP A 14 10.41 -8.50 1.57
N ASN A 15 10.66 -8.15 2.83
CA ASN A 15 12.02 -7.87 3.36
C ASN A 15 12.86 -6.95 2.46
N ASN A 16 12.27 -5.88 1.93
CA ASN A 16 12.82 -4.94 0.93
C ASN A 16 13.14 -5.58 -0.44
N VAL A 17 12.76 -6.82 -0.68
CA VAL A 17 12.81 -7.46 -1.99
C VAL A 17 11.46 -7.29 -2.68
N ILE A 18 11.46 -6.68 -3.85
CA ILE A 18 10.27 -6.53 -4.67
C ILE A 18 10.05 -7.86 -5.40
N PRO A 19 8.98 -8.61 -5.11
CA PRO A 19 8.74 -9.88 -5.77
C PRO A 19 8.42 -9.65 -7.26
N LYS A 20 8.85 -10.57 -8.12
CA LYS A 20 8.40 -10.59 -9.50
C LYS A 20 7.01 -11.21 -9.56
N VAL A 21 6.06 -10.43 -10.02
CA VAL A 21 4.66 -10.84 -10.17
C VAL A 21 4.34 -11.10 -11.64
N LYS A 22 3.35 -11.95 -11.91
CA LYS A 22 2.87 -12.20 -13.27
C LYS A 22 1.96 -11.08 -13.77
N SER A 23 1.18 -10.49 -12.86
CA SER A 23 0.23 -9.43 -13.17
C SER A 23 0.16 -8.42 -12.03
N ILE A 24 -0.12 -7.16 -12.36
CA ILE A 24 -0.41 -6.09 -11.41
C ILE A 24 -1.92 -5.77 -11.33
N LYS A 25 -2.76 -6.46 -12.10
CA LYS A 25 -4.21 -6.18 -12.20
C LYS A 25 -4.98 -6.42 -10.91
N ASP A 26 -4.44 -7.24 -10.00
CA ASP A 26 -5.05 -7.51 -8.69
C ASP A 26 -4.61 -6.52 -7.61
N THR A 27 -3.76 -5.56 -7.95
CA THR A 27 -3.30 -4.58 -6.97
C THR A 27 -4.37 -3.51 -6.70
N MET A 28 -4.35 -2.97 -5.48
CA MET A 28 -5.26 -1.90 -5.06
C MET A 28 -5.17 -0.68 -5.99
N ILE A 29 -3.96 -0.29 -6.38
CA ILE A 29 -3.76 0.89 -7.22
C ILE A 29 -4.30 0.69 -8.63
N TYR A 30 -4.16 -0.50 -9.20
CA TYR A 30 -4.74 -0.82 -10.49
C TYR A 30 -6.28 -0.71 -10.46
N ASN A 31 -6.90 -1.29 -9.43
CA ASN A 31 -8.36 -1.22 -9.25
C ASN A 31 -8.84 0.22 -8.98
N MET A 32 -8.05 1.06 -8.30
CA MET A 32 -8.36 2.49 -8.16
C MET A 32 -8.35 3.19 -9.52
N CYS A 33 -7.35 2.92 -10.36
CA CYS A 33 -7.29 3.45 -11.73
C CYS A 33 -8.50 3.00 -12.57
N LEU A 34 -8.91 1.72 -12.45
CA LEU A 34 -10.12 1.22 -13.10
C LEU A 34 -11.38 1.97 -12.63
N GLY A 35 -11.50 2.25 -11.33
CA GLY A 35 -12.61 3.03 -10.79
C GLY A 35 -12.70 4.43 -11.42
N PHE A 36 -11.58 5.14 -11.53
CA PHE A 36 -11.56 6.43 -12.25
C PHE A 36 -11.96 6.29 -13.72
N LYS A 37 -11.48 5.24 -14.39
CA LYS A 37 -11.85 4.98 -15.78
C LYS A 37 -13.36 4.70 -15.95
N GLN A 38 -13.94 3.90 -15.05
CA GLN A 38 -15.37 3.61 -15.04
C GLN A 38 -16.23 4.86 -14.82
N LEU A 39 -15.70 5.85 -14.10
CA LEU A 39 -16.31 7.17 -13.93
C LEU A 39 -16.12 8.09 -15.16
N GLY A 40 -15.57 7.60 -16.25
CA GLY A 40 -15.38 8.35 -17.49
C GLY A 40 -14.16 9.26 -17.51
N HIS A 41 -13.15 8.99 -16.67
CA HIS A 41 -11.89 9.73 -16.67
C HIS A 41 -10.83 9.01 -17.53
N ASP A 42 -9.97 9.78 -18.15
CA ASP A 42 -8.76 9.28 -18.83
C ASP A 42 -7.64 9.18 -17.80
N VAL A 43 -7.05 7.99 -17.62
CA VAL A 43 -6.14 7.70 -16.51
C VAL A 43 -4.79 7.25 -17.02
N THR A 44 -3.74 7.86 -16.49
CA THR A 44 -2.35 7.40 -16.65
C THR A 44 -1.78 7.07 -15.26
N LEU A 45 -1.23 5.88 -15.07
CA LEU A 45 -0.51 5.48 -13.86
C LEU A 45 1.00 5.58 -14.08
N ALA A 46 1.69 6.31 -13.23
CA ALA A 46 3.15 6.36 -13.19
C ALA A 46 3.68 5.56 -12.00
N ALA A 47 4.49 4.54 -12.27
CA ALA A 47 5.04 3.63 -11.28
C ALA A 47 6.56 3.46 -11.43
N ALA A 48 7.22 2.87 -10.43
CA ALA A 48 8.63 2.52 -10.55
C ALA A 48 8.81 1.23 -11.37
N GLU A 49 9.83 1.20 -12.24
CA GLU A 49 10.11 0.08 -13.15
C GLU A 49 10.31 -1.25 -12.42
N GLU A 50 10.78 -1.21 -11.20
CA GLU A 50 10.99 -2.40 -10.37
C GLU A 50 9.69 -3.17 -10.09
N TYR A 51 8.54 -2.50 -10.20
CA TYR A 51 7.21 -3.07 -10.00
C TYR A 51 6.53 -3.54 -11.30
N ALA A 52 7.22 -3.40 -12.44
CA ALA A 52 6.71 -3.95 -13.69
C ALA A 52 6.59 -5.48 -13.60
N PRO A 53 5.53 -6.08 -14.15
CA PRO A 53 5.36 -7.53 -14.18
C PRO A 53 6.46 -8.21 -14.99
N ALA A 54 6.65 -9.50 -14.77
CA ALA A 54 7.68 -10.29 -15.45
C ALA A 54 7.45 -10.38 -16.97
N GLU A 55 6.20 -10.38 -17.38
CA GLU A 55 5.77 -10.48 -18.78
C GLU A 55 5.00 -9.23 -19.18
N LYS A 56 5.01 -8.90 -20.49
CA LYS A 56 4.19 -7.81 -21.01
C LYS A 56 2.71 -8.16 -20.85
N GLU A 57 1.98 -7.23 -20.29
CA GLU A 57 0.56 -7.35 -20.01
C GLU A 57 -0.20 -6.20 -20.68
N ALA A 58 -1.38 -6.50 -21.25
CA ALA A 58 -2.27 -5.46 -21.75
C ALA A 58 -3.06 -4.83 -20.58
N TYR A 59 -3.15 -3.50 -20.58
CA TYR A 59 -3.82 -2.75 -19.53
C TYR A 59 -5.03 -2.00 -20.08
N ASP A 60 -5.98 -1.74 -19.20
CA ASP A 60 -7.21 -1.00 -19.53
C ASP A 60 -7.00 0.51 -19.64
N PHE A 61 -5.84 1.01 -19.18
CA PHE A 61 -5.40 2.40 -19.18
C PHE A 61 -3.88 2.47 -19.33
N GLU A 62 -3.35 3.65 -19.58
CA GLU A 62 -1.92 3.84 -19.75
C GLU A 62 -1.16 3.63 -18.42
N ILE A 63 -0.07 2.85 -18.47
CA ILE A 63 0.86 2.67 -17.37
C ILE A 63 2.27 2.96 -17.84
N LEU A 64 2.94 3.89 -17.14
CA LEU A 64 4.30 4.30 -17.39
C LEU A 64 5.20 3.85 -16.25
N PHE A 65 6.26 3.12 -16.59
CA PHE A 65 7.24 2.66 -15.63
C PHE A 65 8.52 3.51 -15.73
N PHE A 66 8.87 4.17 -14.65
CA PHE A 66 10.04 5.05 -14.55
C PHE A 66 11.18 4.38 -13.81
N LYS A 67 12.37 4.41 -14.39
CA LYS A 67 13.56 3.79 -13.82
C LYS A 67 14.02 4.49 -12.54
N SER A 68 14.21 3.73 -11.47
CA SER A 68 14.76 4.26 -10.23
C SER A 68 16.29 4.42 -10.33
N LYS A 69 16.77 5.55 -9.83
CA LYS A 69 18.21 5.87 -9.71
C LYS A 69 18.65 5.86 -8.24
N CYS A 70 19.96 5.85 -8.00
CA CYS A 70 20.54 5.88 -6.64
C CYS A 70 19.94 4.82 -5.70
N LYS A 71 19.67 3.60 -6.18
CA LYS A 71 18.94 2.52 -5.47
C LYS A 71 19.57 2.09 -4.13
N LYS A 72 20.89 2.32 -3.95
CA LYS A 72 21.57 2.05 -2.67
C LYS A 72 21.15 3.02 -1.58
N LEU A 73 20.91 4.29 -1.95
CA LEU A 73 20.49 5.34 -1.03
C LEU A 73 18.96 5.40 -0.91
N PHE A 74 18.27 5.39 -2.04
CA PHE A 74 16.81 5.41 -2.14
C PHE A 74 16.31 4.04 -2.59
N GLN A 75 16.05 3.16 -1.62
CA GLN A 75 15.62 1.80 -1.90
C GLN A 75 14.26 1.80 -2.60
N PRO A 76 14.12 1.19 -3.80
CA PRO A 76 12.86 1.22 -4.57
C PRO A 76 11.65 0.66 -3.82
N ALA A 77 11.88 -0.29 -2.93
CA ALA A 77 10.84 -0.87 -2.08
C ALA A 77 10.23 0.11 -1.05
N MET A 78 10.83 1.29 -0.87
CA MET A 78 10.43 2.23 0.18
C MET A 78 10.33 3.68 -0.25
N LEU A 79 11.30 4.15 -1.05
CA LEU A 79 11.39 5.53 -1.49
C LEU A 79 12.04 5.59 -2.89
N PRO A 80 11.37 5.06 -3.92
CA PRO A 80 11.91 5.07 -5.27
C PRO A 80 12.17 6.50 -5.75
N PHE A 81 13.36 6.72 -6.29
CA PHE A 81 13.76 8.00 -6.88
C PHE A 81 13.88 7.85 -8.39
N SER A 82 12.90 8.35 -9.13
CA SER A 82 12.83 8.30 -10.59
C SER A 82 12.93 9.72 -11.16
N PRO A 83 14.13 10.24 -11.41
CA PRO A 83 14.33 11.63 -11.83
C PRO A 83 13.70 11.94 -13.20
N GLU A 84 13.53 10.95 -14.07
CA GLU A 84 12.91 11.10 -15.39
C GLU A 84 11.41 11.46 -15.29
N LEU A 85 10.78 11.24 -14.13
CA LEU A 85 9.41 11.67 -13.87
C LEU A 85 9.28 13.20 -13.81
N TRP A 86 10.32 13.92 -13.40
CA TRP A 86 10.29 15.38 -13.35
C TRP A 86 10.06 16.02 -14.73
N PRO A 87 10.91 15.78 -15.75
CA PRO A 87 10.66 16.32 -17.08
C PRO A 87 9.34 15.82 -17.67
N TYR A 88 8.96 14.55 -17.45
CA TYR A 88 7.68 14.04 -17.93
C TYR A 88 6.49 14.84 -17.38
N ILE A 89 6.42 15.11 -16.08
CA ILE A 89 5.35 15.94 -15.50
C ILE A 89 5.40 17.35 -16.08
N LYS A 90 6.58 17.94 -16.20
CA LYS A 90 6.74 19.31 -16.71
C LYS A 90 6.31 19.47 -18.16
N GLU A 91 6.65 18.53 -19.01
CA GLU A 91 6.27 18.54 -20.43
C GLU A 91 4.77 18.31 -20.63
N ASN A 92 4.14 17.56 -19.72
CA ASN A 92 2.73 17.18 -19.77
C ASN A 92 1.83 17.95 -18.78
N GLU A 93 2.33 19.01 -18.11
CA GLU A 93 1.58 19.72 -17.05
C GLU A 93 0.22 20.25 -17.50
N LYS A 94 0.10 20.66 -18.79
CA LYS A 94 -1.13 21.17 -19.39
C LYS A 94 -2.09 20.08 -19.81
N SER A 95 -1.61 18.85 -19.98
CA SER A 95 -2.40 17.72 -20.46
C SER A 95 -3.22 17.07 -19.35
N PHE A 96 -2.81 17.20 -18.10
CA PHE A 96 -3.51 16.62 -16.96
C PHE A 96 -4.34 17.68 -16.22
N ASP A 97 -5.54 17.29 -15.84
CA ASP A 97 -6.46 18.10 -15.03
C ASP A 97 -6.20 17.89 -13.52
N LEU A 98 -5.77 16.69 -13.15
CA LEU A 98 -5.56 16.27 -11.76
C LEU A 98 -4.35 15.34 -11.64
N LEU A 99 -3.50 15.58 -10.64
CA LEU A 99 -2.43 14.70 -10.23
C LEU A 99 -2.75 14.14 -8.84
N ILE A 100 -2.82 12.81 -8.72
CA ILE A 100 -3.00 12.13 -7.43
C ILE A 100 -1.69 11.43 -7.10
N SER A 101 -1.02 11.85 -6.03
CA SER A 101 0.25 11.26 -5.61
C SER A 101 0.13 10.57 -4.26
N SER A 102 0.77 9.41 -4.13
CA SER A 102 0.78 8.66 -2.88
C SER A 102 1.89 9.16 -1.96
N GLU A 103 1.52 9.47 -0.71
CA GLU A 103 2.38 9.86 0.40
C GLU A 103 3.11 11.20 0.25
N THR A 104 3.11 11.97 1.31
CA THR A 104 3.92 13.20 1.39
C THR A 104 5.42 12.90 1.45
N PHE A 105 5.82 11.76 2.05
CA PHE A 105 7.20 11.31 2.08
C PHE A 105 7.54 10.54 0.79
N SER A 106 7.58 11.25 -0.33
CA SER A 106 7.78 10.68 -1.67
C SER A 106 8.37 11.73 -2.62
N PHE A 107 9.31 11.33 -3.45
CA PHE A 107 9.87 12.22 -4.49
C PHE A 107 8.85 12.61 -5.55
N GLN A 108 7.95 11.70 -5.91
CA GLN A 108 6.89 11.94 -6.88
C GLN A 108 5.93 13.04 -6.39
N SER A 109 5.57 12.99 -5.11
CA SER A 109 4.74 14.03 -4.50
C SER A 109 5.46 15.39 -4.46
N LEU A 110 6.77 15.39 -4.20
CA LEU A 110 7.57 16.60 -4.28
C LEU A 110 7.61 17.16 -5.71
N PHE A 111 7.80 16.32 -6.72
CA PHE A 111 7.82 16.73 -8.12
C PHE A 111 6.47 17.31 -8.55
N ALA A 112 5.37 16.61 -8.27
CA ALA A 112 4.02 17.10 -8.55
C ALA A 112 3.73 18.42 -7.84
N ALA A 113 4.05 18.53 -6.55
CA ALA A 113 3.86 19.74 -5.76
C ALA A 113 4.69 20.95 -6.26
N ARG A 114 5.82 20.71 -6.92
CA ARG A 114 6.67 21.78 -7.46
C ARG A 114 6.26 22.21 -8.87
N ILE A 115 5.74 21.30 -9.67
CA ILE A 115 5.43 21.57 -11.08
C ILE A 115 3.96 21.96 -11.24
N CYS A 116 3.03 21.20 -10.62
CA CYS A 116 1.59 21.36 -10.76
C CYS A 116 0.89 21.48 -9.38
N PRO A 117 1.26 22.43 -8.50
CA PRO A 117 0.74 22.48 -7.13
C PRO A 117 -0.79 22.53 -7.08
N GLU A 118 -1.42 23.37 -7.89
CA GLU A 118 -2.86 23.61 -7.87
C GLU A 118 -3.69 22.42 -8.38
N LYS A 119 -3.06 21.48 -9.09
CA LYS A 119 -3.68 20.25 -9.60
C LYS A 119 -3.31 19.02 -8.77
N THR A 120 -2.46 19.17 -7.76
CA THR A 120 -1.91 18.04 -6.99
C THR A 120 -2.72 17.77 -5.74
N VAL A 121 -3.20 16.54 -5.62
CA VAL A 121 -3.78 15.98 -4.40
C VAL A 121 -2.87 14.85 -3.91
N ILE A 122 -2.52 14.87 -2.63
CA ILE A 122 -1.74 13.78 -2.02
C ILE A 122 -2.66 12.88 -1.23
N TRP A 123 -2.62 11.58 -1.52
CA TRP A 123 -3.37 10.55 -0.83
C TRP A 123 -2.47 9.93 0.25
N GLN A 124 -2.74 10.27 1.52
CA GLN A 124 -1.85 10.01 2.65
C GLN A 124 -2.27 8.80 3.46
N GLU A 125 -1.42 7.77 3.54
CA GLU A 125 -1.62 6.58 4.36
C GLU A 125 -0.82 6.60 5.67
N LEU A 126 0.45 7.06 5.62
CA LEU A 126 1.34 7.07 6.77
C LEU A 126 0.73 7.83 7.95
N THR A 127 0.77 7.19 9.11
CA THR A 127 0.20 7.68 10.37
C THR A 127 1.26 8.23 11.32
N ASP A 128 2.53 8.04 11.00
CA ASP A 128 3.71 8.48 11.76
C ASP A 128 4.94 8.53 10.83
N HIS A 129 6.04 9.04 11.33
CA HIS A 129 7.31 9.02 10.60
C HIS A 129 7.79 7.59 10.32
N GLN A 130 8.34 7.36 9.15
CA GLN A 130 8.96 6.07 8.82
C GLN A 130 10.08 5.71 9.79
N ASN A 131 10.07 4.46 10.27
CA ASN A 131 10.89 4.01 11.38
C ASN A 131 12.36 3.68 11.01
N LYS A 132 12.84 4.12 9.83
CA LYS A 132 14.25 3.92 9.46
C LYS A 132 15.14 5.02 10.04
N PHE A 133 16.36 4.67 10.41
CA PHE A 133 17.37 5.58 10.96
C PHE A 133 16.79 6.49 12.06
N HIS A 134 16.15 5.91 13.07
CA HIS A 134 15.52 6.63 14.18
C HIS A 134 14.53 7.72 13.73
N ARG A 135 13.89 7.51 12.58
CA ARG A 135 12.90 8.41 11.96
C ARG A 135 13.46 9.76 11.47
N ILE A 136 14.79 9.96 11.52
CA ILE A 136 15.43 11.22 11.19
C ILE A 136 15.13 11.68 9.76
N PRO A 137 15.30 10.86 8.70
CA PRO A 137 15.03 11.30 7.34
C PRO A 137 13.58 11.77 7.14
N SER A 138 12.62 11.04 7.68
CA SER A 138 11.21 11.39 7.59
C SER A 138 10.89 12.66 8.38
N LYS A 139 11.50 12.86 9.56
CA LYS A 139 11.34 14.10 10.34
C LYS A 139 11.90 15.31 9.60
N ILE A 140 13.10 15.20 9.03
CA ILE A 140 13.69 16.26 8.22
C ILE A 140 12.80 16.57 7.02
N TRP A 141 12.35 15.54 6.30
CA TRP A 141 11.46 15.71 5.16
C TRP A 141 10.19 16.48 5.51
N HIS A 142 9.47 16.09 6.54
CA HIS A 142 8.22 16.77 6.91
C HIS A 142 8.45 18.18 7.49
N ASN A 143 9.51 18.39 8.26
CA ASN A 143 9.76 19.70 8.87
C ASN A 143 10.42 20.69 7.91
N VAL A 144 11.13 20.23 6.88
CA VAL A 144 11.85 21.09 5.93
C VAL A 144 11.20 21.00 4.55
N ILE A 145 11.25 19.84 3.89
CA ILE A 145 10.84 19.70 2.48
C ILE A 145 9.34 19.98 2.33
N VAL A 146 8.50 19.34 3.14
CA VAL A 146 7.05 19.53 3.07
C VAL A 146 6.69 20.99 3.36
N ARG A 147 7.27 21.59 4.39
CA ARG A 147 6.99 22.99 4.77
C ARG A 147 7.46 24.02 3.76
N LEU A 148 8.58 23.79 3.11
CA LEU A 148 9.13 24.76 2.15
C LEU A 148 8.58 24.58 0.73
N PHE A 149 8.29 23.34 0.32
CA PHE A 149 8.07 23.06 -1.09
C PHE A 149 6.69 22.47 -1.44
N MET A 150 5.88 22.04 -0.46
CA MET A 150 4.64 21.34 -0.75
C MET A 150 3.38 22.06 -0.21
N GLN A 151 3.49 23.27 0.33
CA GLN A 151 2.38 23.98 0.95
C GLN A 151 1.32 24.51 -0.04
N ARG A 152 1.63 24.55 -1.33
CA ARG A 152 0.76 25.13 -2.36
C ARG A 152 -0.11 24.13 -3.09
N ILE A 153 -0.05 22.85 -2.72
CA ILE A 153 -0.86 21.80 -3.36
C ILE A 153 -2.35 21.99 -3.05
N ALA A 154 -3.20 21.47 -3.94
CA ALA A 154 -4.66 21.62 -3.84
C ALA A 154 -5.23 21.02 -2.55
N ALA A 155 -4.81 19.80 -2.18
CA ALA A 155 -5.29 19.14 -0.98
C ALA A 155 -4.41 17.96 -0.56
N VAL A 156 -4.58 17.52 0.71
CA VAL A 156 -4.16 16.21 1.19
C VAL A 156 -5.39 15.43 1.64
N ALA A 157 -5.60 14.25 1.05
CA ALA A 157 -6.67 13.31 1.37
C ALA A 157 -6.14 12.20 2.28
N PRO A 158 -6.44 12.19 3.58
CA PRO A 158 -5.96 11.17 4.50
C PRO A 158 -6.79 9.88 4.37
N ARG A 159 -6.12 8.71 4.44
CA ARG A 159 -6.76 7.40 4.36
C ARG A 159 -7.32 6.91 5.71
N SER A 160 -6.98 7.57 6.80
CA SER A 160 -7.45 7.21 8.14
C SER A 160 -7.40 8.39 9.09
N ARG A 161 -8.13 8.29 10.21
CA ARG A 161 -8.04 9.31 11.27
C ARG A 161 -6.63 9.50 11.85
N PRO A 162 -5.81 8.44 12.08
CA PRO A 162 -4.42 8.62 12.47
C PRO A 162 -3.58 9.32 11.39
N ALA A 163 -3.77 9.01 10.09
CA ALA A 163 -3.09 9.69 9.00
C ALA A 163 -3.48 11.18 8.97
N TYR A 164 -4.76 11.52 9.14
CA TYR A 164 -5.20 12.91 9.30
C TYR A 164 -4.48 13.61 10.46
N LYS A 165 -4.47 13.01 11.66
CA LYS A 165 -3.82 13.58 12.84
C LYS A 165 -2.32 13.77 12.66
N PHE A 166 -1.68 12.93 11.88
CA PHE A 166 -0.25 13.03 11.58
C PHE A 166 0.02 14.18 10.60
N ILE A 167 -0.59 14.13 9.41
CA ILE A 167 -0.20 15.02 8.31
C ILE A 167 -0.73 16.44 8.47
N SER A 168 -1.87 16.64 9.12
CA SER A 168 -2.42 17.98 9.39
C SER A 168 -1.50 18.87 10.24
N LYS A 169 -0.51 18.30 10.94
CA LYS A 169 0.55 19.05 11.64
C LYS A 169 1.50 19.78 10.69
N TYR A 170 1.61 19.30 9.45
CA TYR A 170 2.55 19.79 8.45
C TYR A 170 1.86 20.47 7.27
N MET A 171 0.63 20.09 6.97
CA MET A 171 -0.11 20.52 5.79
C MET A 171 -1.54 20.97 6.18
N PRO A 172 -1.78 22.30 6.30
CA PRO A 172 -3.06 22.83 6.72
C PRO A 172 -4.20 22.56 5.72
N GLN A 173 -3.87 22.30 4.44
CA GLN A 173 -4.84 21.94 3.39
C GLN A 173 -5.31 20.48 3.46
N THR A 174 -5.01 19.77 4.56
CA THR A 174 -5.51 18.41 4.78
C THR A 174 -7.03 18.42 4.98
N VAL A 175 -7.75 17.71 4.12
CA VAL A 175 -9.20 17.59 4.23
C VAL A 175 -9.60 16.73 5.44
N LYS A 176 -10.72 17.07 6.09
CA LYS A 176 -11.22 16.31 7.25
C LYS A 176 -11.86 14.99 6.87
N GLN A 177 -12.32 14.88 5.62
CA GLN A 177 -12.92 13.67 5.09
C GLN A 177 -11.85 12.58 4.96
N ILE A 178 -12.13 11.40 5.46
CA ILE A 178 -11.28 10.22 5.27
C ILE A 178 -11.61 9.62 3.91
N VAL A 179 -10.58 9.46 3.07
CA VAL A 179 -10.67 8.86 1.74
C VAL A 179 -9.87 7.57 1.77
N ASP A 180 -10.51 6.51 2.26
CA ASP A 180 -9.89 5.17 2.34
C ASP A 180 -9.81 4.52 0.95
N HIS A 181 -9.04 3.45 0.83
CA HIS A 181 -9.02 2.66 -0.40
C HIS A 181 -10.24 1.75 -0.47
N GLY A 182 -10.76 1.60 -1.68
CA GLY A 182 -11.82 0.64 -1.98
C GLY A 182 -11.27 -0.74 -2.32
N ILE A 183 -12.18 -1.67 -2.51
CA ILE A 183 -11.91 -3.00 -3.08
C ILE A 183 -12.83 -3.21 -4.27
N ASN A 184 -12.39 -4.01 -5.24
CA ASN A 184 -13.24 -4.43 -6.34
C ASN A 184 -14.20 -5.53 -5.85
N VAL A 185 -15.45 -5.16 -5.59
CA VAL A 185 -16.46 -6.07 -5.02
C VAL A 185 -16.86 -7.19 -5.99
N ASP A 186 -16.71 -6.99 -7.30
CA ASP A 186 -17.05 -7.98 -8.33
C ASP A 186 -16.14 -9.21 -8.28
N LYS A 187 -14.99 -9.08 -7.62
CA LYS A 187 -14.06 -10.20 -7.39
C LYS A 187 -14.48 -11.13 -6.25
N PHE A 188 -15.50 -10.76 -5.48
CA PHE A 188 -15.94 -11.53 -4.32
C PHE A 188 -17.28 -12.20 -4.58
N THR A 189 -17.32 -13.52 -4.45
CA THR A 189 -18.53 -14.29 -4.51
C THR A 189 -19.02 -14.63 -3.10
N HIS A 190 -20.30 -14.40 -2.84
CA HIS A 190 -20.90 -14.77 -1.57
C HIS A 190 -21.09 -16.29 -1.50
N SER A 191 -20.51 -16.94 -0.48
CA SER A 191 -20.80 -18.34 -0.18
C SER A 191 -21.99 -18.45 0.75
N VAL A 192 -23.02 -19.15 0.32
CA VAL A 192 -24.21 -19.46 1.14
C VAL A 192 -23.85 -20.43 2.26
N LYS A 193 -23.03 -21.45 1.93
CA LYS A 193 -22.58 -22.44 2.90
C LYS A 193 -21.41 -21.90 3.71
N LYS A 194 -21.57 -21.77 5.01
CA LYS A 194 -20.51 -21.39 5.95
C LYS A 194 -19.95 -22.64 6.61
N GLU A 195 -18.62 -22.65 6.76
CA GLU A 195 -17.91 -23.67 7.52
C GLU A 195 -17.55 -23.13 8.91
N ARG A 196 -17.44 -24.04 9.89
CA ARG A 196 -17.01 -23.68 11.25
C ARG A 196 -15.50 -23.49 11.28
N GLN A 197 -15.04 -22.33 10.79
CA GLN A 197 -13.62 -22.00 10.69
C GLN A 197 -13.38 -20.51 10.88
N ILE A 198 -12.18 -20.20 11.37
CA ILE A 198 -11.64 -18.85 11.45
C ILE A 198 -10.51 -18.76 10.44
N ILE A 199 -10.48 -17.70 9.64
CA ILE A 199 -9.38 -17.44 8.69
C ILE A 199 -8.65 -16.16 9.05
N SER A 200 -7.31 -16.23 9.03
CA SER A 200 -6.43 -15.07 9.10
C SER A 200 -5.59 -15.01 7.83
N SER A 201 -5.70 -13.91 7.07
CA SER A 201 -4.94 -13.71 5.83
C SER A 201 -4.07 -12.46 5.95
N SER A 202 -2.75 -12.66 6.04
CA SER A 202 -1.78 -11.54 6.09
C SER A 202 -0.34 -12.05 5.90
N GLN A 203 0.61 -11.11 5.72
CA GLN A 203 2.02 -11.44 5.86
C GLN A 203 2.32 -11.96 7.27
N LEU A 204 3.12 -13.03 7.38
CA LEU A 204 3.51 -13.63 8.67
C LEU A 204 4.74 -12.91 9.24
N ILE A 205 4.54 -11.67 9.69
CA ILE A 205 5.55 -10.79 10.28
C ILE A 205 5.10 -10.33 11.66
N HIS A 206 6.04 -9.97 12.52
CA HIS A 206 5.77 -9.57 13.90
C HIS A 206 4.65 -8.52 14.04
N ARG A 207 4.63 -7.50 13.19
CA ARG A 207 3.62 -6.43 13.20
C ARG A 207 2.18 -6.92 13.02
N LYS A 208 1.97 -8.10 12.40
CA LYS A 208 0.63 -8.67 12.17
C LYS A 208 0.09 -9.45 13.36
N ASN A 209 0.92 -9.69 14.38
CA ASN A 209 0.54 -10.28 15.66
C ASN A 209 -0.23 -11.63 15.54
N ILE A 210 0.22 -12.47 14.60
CA ILE A 210 -0.42 -13.79 14.37
C ILE A 210 -0.24 -14.72 15.58
N ASP A 211 0.85 -14.59 16.32
CA ASP A 211 1.06 -15.31 17.57
C ASP A 211 -0.04 -14.97 18.61
N GLY A 212 -0.46 -13.71 18.70
CA GLY A 212 -1.61 -13.30 19.52
C GLY A 212 -2.91 -13.99 19.06
N ILE A 213 -3.17 -14.09 17.75
CA ILE A 213 -4.33 -14.80 17.21
C ILE A 213 -4.30 -16.28 17.63
N ILE A 214 -3.14 -16.96 17.49
CA ILE A 214 -2.98 -18.38 17.87
C ILE A 214 -3.23 -18.59 19.37
N ARG A 215 -2.75 -17.70 20.23
CA ARG A 215 -2.96 -17.77 21.69
C ARG A 215 -4.42 -17.56 22.09
N ILE A 216 -5.10 -16.60 21.48
CA ILE A 216 -6.54 -16.37 21.71
C ILE A 216 -7.33 -17.56 21.17
N PHE A 217 -6.93 -18.10 20.01
CA PHE A 217 -7.58 -19.29 19.43
C PHE A 217 -7.45 -20.50 20.38
N GLN A 218 -6.33 -20.69 21.07
CA GLN A 218 -6.18 -21.75 22.07
C GLN A 218 -7.27 -21.65 23.14
N GLN A 219 -7.42 -20.49 23.76
CA GLN A 219 -8.40 -20.25 24.83
C GLN A 219 -9.84 -20.49 24.32
N PHE A 220 -10.11 -20.03 23.10
CA PHE A 220 -11.41 -20.22 22.47
C PHE A 220 -11.69 -21.70 22.16
N HIS A 221 -10.69 -22.43 21.67
CA HIS A 221 -10.79 -23.83 21.27
C HIS A 221 -10.90 -24.80 22.47
N GLU A 222 -10.50 -24.37 23.68
CA GLU A 222 -10.68 -25.12 24.92
C GLU A 222 -12.12 -25.09 25.43
N MET A 223 -13.00 -24.25 24.86
CA MET A 223 -14.42 -24.22 25.19
C MET A 223 -15.15 -25.33 24.41
N GLU A 224 -15.92 -26.18 25.09
CA GLU A 224 -16.62 -27.34 24.52
C GLU A 224 -17.43 -27.02 23.24
N ALA A 225 -18.09 -25.85 23.18
CA ALA A 225 -18.87 -25.42 22.01
C ALA A 225 -18.02 -25.13 20.74
N TYR A 226 -16.68 -25.05 20.83
CA TYR A 226 -15.81 -24.56 19.75
C TYR A 226 -14.62 -25.48 19.46
N GLU A 227 -14.53 -26.65 20.07
CA GLU A 227 -13.43 -27.61 19.87
C GLU A 227 -13.30 -28.16 18.45
N ASP A 228 -14.39 -28.13 17.66
CA ASP A 228 -14.41 -28.53 16.26
C ASP A 228 -13.93 -27.44 15.29
N ILE A 229 -13.84 -26.18 15.73
CA ILE A 229 -13.45 -25.06 14.88
C ILE A 229 -11.98 -25.17 14.47
N LYS A 230 -11.69 -24.78 13.22
CA LYS A 230 -10.32 -24.73 12.68
C LYS A 230 -9.85 -23.27 12.51
N LEU A 231 -8.59 -23.02 12.81
CA LEU A 231 -7.92 -21.78 12.46
C LEU A 231 -7.07 -21.99 11.20
N LEU A 232 -7.41 -21.28 10.14
CA LEU A 232 -6.69 -21.27 8.86
C LEU A 232 -5.83 -20.01 8.78
N ILE A 233 -4.53 -20.16 8.57
CA ILE A 233 -3.57 -19.05 8.46
C ILE A 233 -3.02 -19.03 7.04
N ALA A 234 -3.43 -18.02 6.27
CA ALA A 234 -2.98 -17.78 4.90
C ALA A 234 -1.93 -16.65 4.89
N GLY A 235 -0.84 -16.89 4.18
CA GLY A 235 0.26 -15.94 4.02
C GLY A 235 1.63 -16.57 4.16
N ARG A 236 2.68 -15.74 4.00
CA ARG A 236 4.09 -16.09 4.18
C ARG A 236 4.81 -14.97 4.92
N GLY A 237 5.94 -15.27 5.53
CA GLY A 237 6.79 -14.28 6.18
C GLY A 237 7.80 -14.90 7.13
N GLU A 238 8.69 -14.07 7.67
CA GLU A 238 9.81 -14.47 8.52
C GLU A 238 9.39 -15.18 9.82
N GLU A 239 8.18 -14.90 10.31
CA GLU A 239 7.63 -15.50 11.54
C GLU A 239 7.03 -16.90 11.35
N GLU A 240 6.91 -17.42 10.11
CA GLU A 240 6.21 -18.69 9.85
C GLU A 240 6.77 -19.85 10.67
N ALA A 241 8.10 -19.98 10.76
CA ALA A 241 8.73 -21.05 11.52
C ALA A 241 8.45 -20.95 13.03
N ASN A 242 8.46 -19.72 13.57
CA ASN A 242 8.18 -19.44 14.97
C ASN A 242 6.70 -19.72 15.31
N LEU A 243 5.80 -19.33 14.41
CA LEU A 243 4.36 -19.56 14.56
C LEU A 243 4.04 -21.07 14.53
N LYS A 244 4.67 -21.86 13.65
CA LYS A 244 4.52 -23.33 13.62
C LYS A 244 5.01 -23.98 14.92
N LYS A 245 6.15 -23.53 15.47
CA LYS A 245 6.63 -23.98 16.78
C LYS A 245 5.66 -23.64 17.91
N LEU A 246 5.06 -22.44 17.87
CA LEU A 246 4.05 -22.03 18.84
C LEU A 246 2.82 -22.93 18.79
N VAL A 247 2.29 -23.24 17.60
CA VAL A 247 1.16 -24.15 17.40
C VAL A 247 1.46 -25.53 18.00
N THR A 248 2.67 -26.09 17.79
CA THR A 248 3.07 -27.35 18.37
C THR A 248 3.16 -27.26 19.91
N LYS A 249 3.76 -26.21 20.44
CA LYS A 249 3.86 -25.98 21.88
C LYS A 249 2.49 -25.93 22.57
N LEU A 250 1.52 -25.29 21.92
CA LEU A 250 0.13 -25.15 22.40
C LEU A 250 -0.75 -26.36 22.08
N LYS A 251 -0.19 -27.46 21.51
CA LYS A 251 -0.90 -28.69 21.12
C LYS A 251 -2.06 -28.48 20.12
N LEU A 252 -1.97 -27.45 19.27
CA LEU A 252 -3.00 -27.06 18.32
C LEU A 252 -2.77 -27.60 16.89
N THR A 253 -1.85 -28.55 16.69
CA THR A 253 -1.48 -29.04 15.36
C THR A 253 -2.62 -29.66 14.55
N LYS A 254 -3.68 -30.16 15.22
CA LYS A 254 -4.87 -30.69 14.56
C LYS A 254 -5.91 -29.61 14.22
N SER A 255 -5.83 -28.44 14.86
CA SER A 255 -6.86 -27.38 14.78
C SER A 255 -6.36 -26.14 14.04
N VAL A 256 -5.04 -25.95 13.90
CA VAL A 256 -4.43 -24.84 13.17
C VAL A 256 -3.76 -25.34 11.89
N ARG A 257 -4.09 -24.74 10.75
CA ARG A 257 -3.52 -25.09 9.44
C ARG A 257 -2.92 -23.86 8.77
N PHE A 258 -1.65 -23.95 8.35
CA PHE A 258 -1.01 -22.96 7.50
C PHE A 258 -1.26 -23.29 6.02
N LEU A 259 -1.85 -22.35 5.29
CA LEU A 259 -2.23 -22.50 3.88
C LEU A 259 -1.14 -22.01 2.92
N GLY A 260 -0.12 -21.32 3.45
CA GLY A 260 0.85 -20.63 2.62
C GLY A 260 0.25 -19.39 1.95
N PHE A 261 0.91 -18.89 0.91
CA PHE A 261 0.39 -17.80 0.09
C PHE A 261 -0.75 -18.31 -0.78
N LEU A 262 -1.90 -17.64 -0.70
CA LEU A 262 -3.02 -17.84 -1.60
C LEU A 262 -2.97 -16.72 -2.65
N PRO A 263 -3.12 -17.07 -3.95
CA PRO A 263 -3.12 -16.08 -5.05
C PRO A 263 -4.32 -15.15 -5.01
#